data_0424ca7f1f3c2a323a613481f468818b
#
_entry.id   0424ca7f1f3c2a323a613481f468818b
#
_cell.length_a   1.000
_cell.length_b   1.000
_cell.length_c   1.000
_cell.angle_alpha   90.00
_cell.angle_beta   90.00
_cell.angle_gamma   90.00
#
_symmetry.space_group_name_H-M   'P 1'
#
loop_
_entity.id
_entity.type
_entity.pdbx_description
1 polymer ?
#
loop_
_entity_poly.entity_id
_entity_poly.type
_entity_poly.pdbx_seq_one_letter_code
_entity_poly.pdbx_strand_id
1 'polypeptide(L)'
;MEGKNVIQIFVPESSQVHKTGHNIYDRSEDVDFKLFSDEQVKNLYIRKSSLYSENRIYPYLFQSDFSEGIVERVRKIIKIQRPNHPWNEYDDMEFFKIAGLYRKDIASGLEGFTLSALLLFGKEETITSALPHYKIDALVKVKDIERYDDRKNIRCNLIDAYDKLMMFIEKHLPDKFYIEQQQRISLRDTIFREAIVNMLIHREYTNAFPSSLIIYKDKVELKNANKARFYGQLHPTDFEPFPKNPHLAQIFTQMGPLDLFLN
;
A
#
# COMPACT_ATOMS: atom_id res chain seq x y z
N MET A 1 42.34 14.91 2.23
CA MET A 1 42.82 13.55 2.67
C MET A 1 43.81 13.05 1.63
N GLU A 2 44.95 13.64 1.58
CA GLU A 2 46.00 13.28 0.60
C GLU A 2 46.85 12.15 1.19
N GLY A 3 47.01 11.03 0.46
CA GLY A 3 48.01 10.00 0.74
C GLY A 3 47.56 8.78 1.53
N LYS A 4 46.23 8.54 1.76
CA LYS A 4 45.75 7.31 2.37
C LYS A 4 44.97 6.46 1.37
N ASN A 5 45.37 5.20 1.22
CA ASN A 5 44.57 4.23 0.43
C ASN A 5 43.29 3.89 1.20
N VAL A 6 42.13 4.08 0.58
CA VAL A 6 40.82 3.72 1.12
C VAL A 6 40.33 2.51 0.35
N ILE A 7 39.95 1.46 1.08
CA ILE A 7 39.32 0.27 0.52
C ILE A 7 37.83 0.39 0.78
N GLN A 8 37.02 0.43 -0.27
CA GLN A 8 35.58 0.38 -0.18
C GLN A 8 35.10 -1.05 -0.47
N ILE A 9 34.38 -1.64 0.45
CA ILE A 9 33.80 -2.97 0.29
C ILE A 9 32.27 -2.80 0.25
N PHE A 10 31.67 -3.12 -0.89
CA PHE A 10 30.21 -3.16 -1.03
C PHE A 10 29.71 -4.54 -0.61
N VAL A 11 28.89 -4.60 0.44
CA VAL A 11 28.26 -5.82 0.92
C VAL A 11 26.74 -5.71 0.64
N PRO A 12 26.20 -6.46 -0.33
CA PRO A 12 24.76 -6.44 -0.61
C PRO A 12 23.96 -7.00 0.57
N GLU A 13 22.74 -6.49 0.75
CA GLU A 13 21.84 -7.01 1.77
C GLU A 13 21.45 -8.46 1.43
N SER A 14 21.69 -9.38 2.36
CA SER A 14 21.25 -10.78 2.23
C SER A 14 19.77 -10.93 2.56
N SER A 15 19.04 -11.73 1.77
CA SER A 15 17.65 -12.12 2.05
C SER A 15 17.51 -13.07 3.24
N GLN A 16 18.61 -13.63 3.73
CA GLN A 16 18.61 -14.59 4.83
C GLN A 16 19.07 -13.96 6.13
N VAL A 17 18.61 -14.53 7.25
CA VAL A 17 19.11 -14.20 8.59
C VAL A 17 20.36 -15.01 8.86
N HIS A 18 21.48 -14.33 9.02
CA HIS A 18 22.76 -14.96 9.33
C HIS A 18 23.01 -15.00 10.82
N LYS A 19 23.66 -16.09 11.27
CA LYS A 19 24.07 -16.30 12.67
C LYS A 19 25.59 -16.38 12.75
N THR A 20 26.14 -15.73 13.77
CA THR A 20 27.54 -15.92 14.14
C THR A 20 27.59 -16.72 15.46
N GLY A 21 27.92 -18.00 15.36
CA GLY A 21 27.70 -18.94 16.46
C GLY A 21 26.21 -19.09 16.76
N HIS A 22 25.79 -18.79 17.99
CA HIS A 22 24.37 -18.83 18.42
C HIS A 22 23.69 -17.45 18.38
N ASN A 23 24.41 -16.39 17.96
CA ASN A 23 23.93 -15.03 18.07
C ASN A 23 23.48 -14.49 16.71
N ILE A 24 22.40 -13.70 16.72
CA ILE A 24 21.89 -12.94 15.58
C ILE A 24 22.16 -11.47 15.88
N TYR A 25 22.69 -10.76 14.88
CA TYR A 25 22.97 -9.33 14.95
C TYR A 25 22.13 -8.59 13.91
N ASP A 26 21.75 -7.37 14.24
CA ASP A 26 21.16 -6.42 13.32
C ASP A 26 21.97 -5.13 13.38
N ARG A 27 21.77 -4.25 12.38
CA ARG A 27 22.47 -2.98 12.28
C ARG A 27 21.48 -1.82 12.29
N SER A 28 21.79 -0.82 13.10
CA SER A 28 21.08 0.46 13.08
C SER A 28 22.12 1.57 12.89
N GLU A 29 22.00 2.28 11.77
CA GLU A 29 22.99 3.28 11.38
C GLU A 29 24.42 2.72 11.33
N ASP A 30 25.29 3.16 12.22
CA ASP A 30 26.70 2.78 12.27
C ASP A 30 27.01 1.71 13.33
N VAL A 31 25.99 1.21 14.05
CA VAL A 31 26.18 0.27 15.19
C VAL A 31 25.54 -1.08 14.91
N ASP A 32 26.35 -2.15 15.07
CA ASP A 32 25.85 -3.51 15.10
C ASP A 32 25.39 -3.86 16.52
N PHE A 33 24.18 -4.41 16.67
CA PHE A 33 23.67 -4.82 17.97
C PHE A 33 23.13 -6.25 17.92
N LYS A 34 23.32 -6.96 19.03
CA LYS A 34 22.82 -8.31 19.19
C LYS A 34 21.33 -8.29 19.48
N LEU A 35 20.60 -9.19 18.84
CA LEU A 35 19.18 -9.41 19.13
C LEU A 35 19.04 -10.36 20.32
N PHE A 36 18.31 -9.92 21.36
CA PHE A 36 18.15 -10.66 22.60
C PHE A 36 16.75 -11.26 22.77
N SER A 37 15.73 -10.66 22.16
CA SER A 37 14.35 -11.14 22.29
C SER A 37 13.88 -11.88 21.04
N ASP A 38 12.99 -12.85 21.24
CA ASP A 38 12.33 -13.58 20.15
C ASP A 38 11.54 -12.65 19.24
N GLU A 39 11.00 -11.55 19.79
CA GLU A 39 10.31 -10.53 19.01
C GLU A 39 11.25 -9.79 18.05
N GLN A 40 12.45 -9.40 18.50
CA GLN A 40 13.45 -8.78 17.64
C GLN A 40 13.90 -9.73 16.54
N VAL A 41 14.13 -11.00 16.88
CA VAL A 41 14.50 -12.05 15.92
C VAL A 41 13.38 -12.27 14.90
N LYS A 42 12.13 -12.37 15.35
CA LYS A 42 10.96 -12.50 14.49
C LYS A 42 10.84 -11.31 13.54
N ASN A 43 11.03 -10.09 14.04
CA ASN A 43 10.98 -8.87 13.23
C ASN A 43 12.10 -8.85 12.17
N LEU A 44 13.30 -9.36 12.48
CA LEU A 44 14.36 -9.52 11.51
C LEU A 44 14.02 -10.55 10.43
N TYR A 45 13.43 -11.70 10.80
CA TYR A 45 12.95 -12.68 9.83
C TYR A 45 11.85 -12.12 8.93
N ILE A 46 10.87 -11.42 9.49
CA ILE A 46 9.82 -10.75 8.71
C ILE A 46 10.43 -9.72 7.77
N ARG A 47 11.42 -8.98 8.25
CA ARG A 47 12.14 -7.98 7.46
C ARG A 47 12.91 -8.59 6.29
N LYS A 48 13.57 -9.70 6.51
CA LYS A 48 14.40 -10.37 5.50
C LYS A 48 13.62 -11.35 4.63
N SER A 49 12.39 -11.71 5.03
CA SER A 49 11.54 -12.47 4.15
C SER A 49 11.22 -11.64 2.91
N SER A 50 11.61 -12.14 1.75
CA SER A 50 11.26 -11.56 0.45
C SER A 50 9.77 -11.74 0.11
N LEU A 51 8.98 -12.30 1.03
CA LEU A 51 7.56 -12.47 0.90
C LEU A 51 6.89 -11.10 1.03
N TYR A 52 6.32 -10.64 -0.07
CA TYR A 52 5.37 -9.55 -0.04
C TYR A 52 4.24 -9.94 0.90
N SER A 53 3.99 -9.14 1.94
CA SER A 53 2.93 -9.41 2.93
C SER A 53 1.56 -9.57 2.28
N GLU A 54 1.33 -8.91 1.15
CA GLU A 54 0.10 -9.02 0.35
C GLU A 54 -0.15 -10.43 -0.20
N ASN A 55 0.88 -11.27 -0.32
CA ASN A 55 0.78 -12.65 -0.82
C ASN A 55 0.37 -13.67 0.26
N ARG A 56 0.20 -13.23 1.52
CA ARG A 56 -0.25 -14.11 2.58
C ARG A 56 -1.61 -14.72 2.25
N ILE A 57 -1.69 -16.06 2.28
CA ILE A 57 -2.91 -16.80 1.96
C ILE A 57 -3.79 -16.92 3.21
N TYR A 58 -5.09 -16.74 3.01
CA TYR A 58 -6.14 -16.94 4.00
C TYR A 58 -7.06 -18.08 3.52
N PRO A 59 -6.82 -19.35 3.92
CA PRO A 59 -7.54 -20.50 3.39
C PRO A 59 -9.04 -20.51 3.64
N TYR A 60 -9.48 -19.78 4.68
CA TYR A 60 -10.89 -19.67 5.08
C TYR A 60 -11.51 -18.33 4.70
N LEU A 61 -10.91 -17.60 3.75
CA LEU A 61 -11.50 -16.42 3.14
C LEU A 61 -12.27 -16.86 1.89
N PHE A 62 -13.52 -16.49 1.79
CA PHE A 62 -14.42 -16.85 0.69
C PHE A 62 -14.96 -15.61 -0.01
N GLN A 63 -15.53 -15.75 -1.20
CA GLN A 63 -16.16 -14.62 -1.91
C GLN A 63 -17.35 -14.02 -1.13
N SER A 64 -18.03 -14.81 -0.30
CA SER A 64 -19.07 -14.31 0.61
C SER A 64 -18.59 -13.30 1.64
N ASP A 65 -17.28 -13.26 1.90
CA ASP A 65 -16.62 -12.32 2.80
C ASP A 65 -16.26 -10.99 2.12
N PHE A 66 -16.49 -10.90 0.81
CA PHE A 66 -16.28 -9.66 0.04
C PHE A 66 -17.50 -8.76 0.12
N SER A 67 -17.27 -7.45 -0.02
CA SER A 67 -18.34 -6.46 -0.13
C SER A 67 -19.17 -6.74 -1.38
N GLU A 68 -20.48 -6.62 -1.25
CA GLU A 68 -21.42 -6.90 -2.34
C GLU A 68 -21.13 -6.03 -3.56
N GLY A 69 -21.10 -6.65 -4.75
CA GLY A 69 -20.90 -5.96 -6.02
C GLY A 69 -19.51 -5.35 -6.24
N ILE A 70 -18.56 -5.46 -5.27
CA ILE A 70 -17.26 -4.78 -5.37
C ILE A 70 -16.39 -5.36 -6.47
N VAL A 71 -16.40 -6.67 -6.66
CA VAL A 71 -15.63 -7.36 -7.73
C VAL A 71 -16.17 -6.97 -9.10
N GLU A 72 -17.49 -7.01 -9.27
CA GLU A 72 -18.16 -6.59 -10.50
C GLU A 72 -17.84 -5.11 -10.83
N ARG A 73 -17.87 -4.25 -9.81
CA ARG A 73 -17.50 -2.84 -9.96
C ARG A 73 -16.08 -2.68 -10.49
N VAL A 74 -15.10 -3.35 -9.89
CA VAL A 74 -13.70 -3.29 -10.31
C VAL A 74 -13.54 -3.81 -11.73
N ARG A 75 -14.14 -4.96 -12.06
CA ARG A 75 -14.10 -5.52 -13.42
C ARG A 75 -14.74 -4.62 -14.45
N LYS A 76 -15.88 -3.99 -14.11
CA LYS A 76 -16.54 -3.01 -14.97
C LYS A 76 -15.65 -1.80 -15.24
N ILE A 77 -14.97 -1.28 -14.22
CA ILE A 77 -14.01 -0.19 -14.37
C ILE A 77 -12.87 -0.59 -15.32
N ILE A 78 -12.25 -1.75 -15.09
CA ILE A 78 -11.17 -2.25 -15.95
C ILE A 78 -11.64 -2.38 -17.40
N LYS A 79 -12.82 -2.94 -17.62
CA LYS A 79 -13.40 -3.10 -18.97
C LYS A 79 -13.63 -1.76 -19.68
N ILE A 80 -14.07 -0.74 -18.95
CA ILE A 80 -14.27 0.62 -19.51
C ILE A 80 -12.93 1.25 -19.84
N GLN A 81 -11.95 1.20 -18.92
CA GLN A 81 -10.64 1.81 -19.11
C GLN A 81 -9.77 1.07 -20.12
N ARG A 82 -9.92 -0.23 -20.20
CA ARG A 82 -9.10 -1.13 -21.03
C ARG A 82 -9.98 -2.19 -21.71
N PRO A 83 -10.73 -1.82 -22.76
CA PRO A 83 -11.69 -2.73 -23.40
C PRO A 83 -11.07 -4.03 -23.93
N ASN A 84 -9.82 -3.98 -24.38
CA ASN A 84 -9.11 -5.13 -24.94
C ASN A 84 -8.21 -5.86 -23.89
N HIS A 85 -8.40 -5.61 -22.59
CA HIS A 85 -7.58 -6.28 -21.58
C HIS A 85 -7.99 -7.76 -21.45
N PRO A 86 -7.04 -8.71 -21.41
CA PRO A 86 -7.33 -10.15 -21.33
C PRO A 86 -8.22 -10.54 -20.15
N TRP A 87 -8.16 -9.80 -19.03
CA TRP A 87 -9.00 -10.06 -17.85
C TRP A 87 -10.50 -9.96 -18.12
N ASN A 88 -10.91 -9.24 -19.17
CA ASN A 88 -12.32 -9.09 -19.52
C ASN A 88 -12.98 -10.40 -20.00
N GLU A 89 -12.16 -11.35 -20.50
CA GLU A 89 -12.61 -12.64 -21.02
C GLU A 89 -12.69 -13.74 -19.96
N TYR A 90 -12.08 -13.53 -18.79
CA TYR A 90 -12.00 -14.52 -17.73
C TYR A 90 -13.25 -14.50 -16.83
N ASP A 91 -13.58 -15.66 -16.27
CA ASP A 91 -14.50 -15.72 -15.14
C ASP A 91 -13.87 -15.13 -13.87
N ASP A 92 -14.62 -15.01 -12.78
CA ASP A 92 -14.13 -14.40 -11.55
C ASP A 92 -12.98 -15.17 -10.91
N MET A 93 -13.02 -16.50 -10.95
CA MET A 93 -11.96 -17.33 -10.36
C MET A 93 -10.68 -17.28 -11.19
N GLU A 94 -10.80 -17.28 -12.51
CA GLU A 94 -9.67 -17.09 -13.41
C GLU A 94 -9.05 -15.70 -13.23
N PHE A 95 -9.89 -14.68 -13.15
CA PHE A 95 -9.44 -13.31 -12.84
C PHE A 95 -8.65 -13.27 -11.53
N PHE A 96 -9.19 -13.83 -10.44
CA PHE A 96 -8.48 -13.84 -9.15
C PHE A 96 -7.13 -14.55 -9.21
N LYS A 97 -7.06 -15.70 -9.91
CA LYS A 97 -5.82 -16.46 -10.06
C LYS A 97 -4.77 -15.69 -10.85
N ILE A 98 -5.16 -15.13 -12.00
CA ILE A 98 -4.23 -14.41 -12.88
C ILE A 98 -3.78 -13.07 -12.28
N ALA A 99 -4.66 -12.39 -11.56
CA ALA A 99 -4.33 -11.18 -10.82
C ALA A 99 -3.52 -11.44 -9.54
N GLY A 100 -3.23 -12.71 -9.19
CA GLY A 100 -2.49 -13.08 -7.98
C GLY A 100 -3.28 -12.91 -6.68
N LEU A 101 -4.61 -12.78 -6.78
CA LEU A 101 -5.51 -12.58 -5.64
C LEU A 101 -5.98 -13.90 -5.01
N TYR A 102 -5.89 -14.99 -5.76
CA TYR A 102 -6.09 -16.36 -5.31
C TYR A 102 -4.86 -17.19 -5.69
N ARG A 103 -4.26 -17.87 -4.74
CA ARG A 103 -2.98 -18.56 -4.93
C ARG A 103 -2.97 -19.92 -4.22
N LYS A 104 -2.11 -20.80 -4.74
CA LYS A 104 -1.68 -22.02 -4.08
C LYS A 104 -0.18 -21.93 -3.79
N ASP A 105 0.18 -22.04 -2.51
CA ASP A 105 1.57 -22.19 -2.12
C ASP A 105 2.01 -23.63 -2.34
N ILE A 106 2.92 -23.82 -3.29
CA ILE A 106 3.39 -25.16 -3.70
C ILE A 106 4.18 -25.83 -2.57
N ALA A 107 4.86 -25.05 -1.73
CA ALA A 107 5.69 -25.59 -0.66
C ALA A 107 4.86 -26.11 0.52
N SER A 108 3.85 -25.35 0.95
CA SER A 108 2.99 -25.70 2.09
C SER A 108 1.69 -26.41 1.70
N GLY A 109 1.30 -26.34 0.42
CA GLY A 109 0.01 -26.82 -0.06
C GLY A 109 -1.17 -25.94 0.30
N LEU A 110 -0.96 -24.79 1.01
CA LEU A 110 -2.00 -23.84 1.33
C LEU A 110 -2.57 -23.21 0.06
N GLU A 111 -3.89 -23.15 -0.05
CA GLU A 111 -4.60 -22.55 -1.17
C GLU A 111 -5.71 -21.64 -0.66
N GLY A 112 -5.92 -20.49 -1.31
CA GLY A 112 -6.97 -19.56 -0.94
C GLY A 112 -6.71 -18.13 -1.43
N PHE A 113 -7.61 -17.23 -1.04
CA PHE A 113 -7.47 -15.82 -1.31
C PHE A 113 -6.31 -15.21 -0.51
N THR A 114 -5.65 -14.23 -1.12
CA THR A 114 -4.50 -13.56 -0.54
C THR A 114 -4.91 -12.34 0.30
N LEU A 115 -3.96 -11.78 1.06
CA LEU A 115 -4.17 -10.51 1.76
C LEU A 115 -4.55 -9.37 0.80
N SER A 116 -3.99 -9.36 -0.43
CA SER A 116 -4.40 -8.37 -1.44
C SER A 116 -5.88 -8.50 -1.81
N ALA A 117 -6.41 -9.71 -1.96
CA ALA A 117 -7.84 -9.91 -2.21
C ALA A 117 -8.70 -9.42 -1.05
N LEU A 118 -8.31 -9.76 0.19
CA LEU A 118 -8.98 -9.29 1.39
C LEU A 118 -9.01 -7.76 1.47
N LEU A 119 -7.87 -7.12 1.23
CA LEU A 119 -7.76 -5.65 1.27
C LEU A 119 -8.55 -4.96 0.15
N LEU A 120 -8.59 -5.53 -1.05
CA LEU A 120 -9.31 -4.95 -2.19
C LEU A 120 -10.83 -5.10 -2.06
N PHE A 121 -11.30 -6.24 -1.56
CA PHE A 121 -12.70 -6.63 -1.69
C PHE A 121 -13.39 -6.96 -0.37
N GLY A 122 -12.66 -7.19 0.71
CA GLY A 122 -13.20 -7.64 1.99
C GLY A 122 -14.22 -6.69 2.60
N LYS A 123 -15.22 -7.25 3.29
CA LYS A 123 -16.09 -6.51 4.19
C LYS A 123 -15.28 -5.94 5.36
N GLU A 124 -15.73 -4.84 5.96
CA GLU A 124 -15.02 -4.19 7.07
C GLU A 124 -14.79 -5.14 8.26
N GLU A 125 -15.80 -5.96 8.62
CA GLU A 125 -15.68 -6.96 9.67
C GLU A 125 -14.64 -8.04 9.35
N THR A 126 -14.56 -8.49 8.10
CA THR A 126 -13.58 -9.49 7.68
C THR A 126 -12.16 -8.91 7.71
N ILE A 127 -11.98 -7.70 7.19
CA ILE A 127 -10.69 -7.00 7.22
C ILE A 127 -10.24 -6.78 8.67
N THR A 128 -11.12 -6.28 9.54
CA THR A 128 -10.79 -6.01 10.95
C THR A 128 -10.54 -7.27 11.77
N SER A 129 -11.16 -8.38 11.40
CA SER A 129 -10.88 -9.69 12.00
C SER A 129 -9.45 -10.17 11.67
N ALA A 130 -9.03 -10.03 10.41
CA ALA A 130 -7.70 -10.45 9.95
C ALA A 130 -6.60 -9.44 10.32
N LEU A 131 -6.92 -8.15 10.31
CA LEU A 131 -6.02 -7.02 10.56
C LEU A 131 -6.67 -6.03 11.56
N PRO A 132 -6.69 -6.33 12.86
CA PRO A 132 -7.38 -5.47 13.86
C PRO A 132 -6.85 -4.04 13.93
N HIS A 133 -5.59 -3.84 13.57
CA HIS A 133 -4.91 -2.54 13.55
C HIS A 133 -5.15 -1.75 12.25
N TYR A 134 -5.76 -2.36 11.22
CA TYR A 134 -5.97 -1.68 9.94
C TYR A 134 -6.92 -0.50 10.10
N LYS A 135 -6.41 0.66 9.72
CA LYS A 135 -7.20 1.89 9.57
C LYS A 135 -6.44 2.94 8.75
N ILE A 136 -7.19 3.86 8.18
CA ILE A 136 -6.68 5.09 7.59
C ILE A 136 -7.38 6.25 8.28
N ASP A 137 -6.62 7.19 8.83
CA ASP A 137 -7.12 8.40 9.48
C ASP A 137 -7.02 9.58 8.51
N ALA A 138 -8.15 10.16 8.10
CA ALA A 138 -8.21 11.42 7.37
C ALA A 138 -8.59 12.55 8.35
N LEU A 139 -7.76 13.59 8.43
CA LEU A 139 -7.82 14.63 9.44
C LEU A 139 -7.75 16.03 8.79
N VAL A 140 -8.49 16.98 9.34
CA VAL A 140 -8.32 18.42 9.05
C VAL A 140 -7.80 19.12 10.30
N LYS A 141 -6.72 19.88 10.18
CA LYS A 141 -6.05 20.63 11.23
C LYS A 141 -5.71 22.06 10.75
N VAL A 142 -6.73 22.81 10.39
CA VAL A 142 -6.57 24.15 9.81
C VAL A 142 -6.61 25.23 10.89
N LYS A 143 -7.52 25.10 11.86
CA LYS A 143 -7.73 26.09 12.94
C LYS A 143 -6.78 25.88 14.09
N ASP A 144 -6.55 24.63 14.46
CA ASP A 144 -5.69 24.24 15.57
C ASP A 144 -4.83 23.04 15.18
N ILE A 145 -3.52 23.10 15.49
CA ILE A 145 -2.58 22.02 15.17
C ILE A 145 -2.73 20.86 16.17
N GLU A 146 -3.12 21.13 17.40
CA GLU A 146 -3.26 20.09 18.43
C GLU A 146 -4.58 19.34 18.32
N ARG A 147 -5.64 20.01 17.83
CA ARG A 147 -6.96 19.43 17.62
C ARG A 147 -7.27 19.26 16.14
N TYR A 148 -8.20 18.38 15.82
CA TYR A 148 -8.72 18.25 14.46
C TYR A 148 -10.07 18.96 14.31
N ASP A 149 -10.25 19.69 13.21
CA ASP A 149 -11.50 20.34 12.85
C ASP A 149 -12.52 19.34 12.27
N ASP A 150 -12.01 18.33 11.54
CA ASP A 150 -12.80 17.20 11.04
C ASP A 150 -11.93 15.94 11.01
N ARG A 151 -12.59 14.78 11.14
CA ARG A 151 -11.93 13.47 11.13
C ARG A 151 -12.80 12.41 10.49
N LYS A 152 -12.21 11.59 9.64
CA LYS A 152 -12.81 10.37 9.11
C LYS A 152 -11.88 9.18 9.36
N ASN A 153 -12.39 8.18 10.08
CA ASN A 153 -11.70 6.91 10.26
C ASN A 153 -12.23 5.91 9.23
N ILE A 154 -11.33 5.32 8.44
CA ILE A 154 -11.67 4.45 7.32
C ILE A 154 -11.06 3.08 7.59
N ARG A 155 -11.90 2.03 7.56
CA ARG A 155 -11.54 0.63 7.80
C ARG A 155 -12.07 -0.32 6.73
N CYS A 156 -12.78 0.19 5.73
CA CYS A 156 -13.30 -0.60 4.62
C CYS A 156 -12.19 -1.04 3.65
N ASN A 157 -12.57 -1.82 2.64
CA ASN A 157 -11.68 -2.23 1.55
C ASN A 157 -11.04 -1.03 0.85
N LEU A 158 -9.94 -1.27 0.11
CA LEU A 158 -9.14 -0.20 -0.49
C LEU A 158 -9.84 0.54 -1.62
N ILE A 159 -10.76 -0.10 -2.32
CA ILE A 159 -11.55 0.53 -3.39
C ILE A 159 -12.48 1.58 -2.78
N ASP A 160 -13.25 1.21 -1.75
CA ASP A 160 -14.12 2.16 -1.05
C ASP A 160 -13.32 3.17 -0.21
N ALA A 161 -12.15 2.79 0.28
CA ALA A 161 -11.27 3.70 1.00
C ALA A 161 -10.74 4.80 0.09
N TYR A 162 -10.37 4.47 -1.14
CA TYR A 162 -9.99 5.44 -2.17
C TYR A 162 -11.10 6.47 -2.39
N ASP A 163 -12.33 6.02 -2.65
CA ASP A 163 -13.47 6.93 -2.86
C ASP A 163 -13.71 7.84 -1.65
N LYS A 164 -13.70 7.26 -0.44
CA LYS A 164 -13.90 8.02 0.80
C LYS A 164 -12.81 9.06 1.04
N LEU A 165 -11.57 8.78 0.64
CA LEU A 165 -10.46 9.72 0.74
C LEU A 165 -10.58 10.84 -0.30
N MET A 166 -10.93 10.52 -1.56
CA MET A 166 -11.20 11.53 -2.58
C MET A 166 -12.33 12.46 -2.18
N MET A 167 -13.47 11.92 -1.72
CA MET A 167 -14.58 12.73 -1.19
C MET A 167 -14.14 13.62 -0.01
N PHE A 168 -13.25 13.14 0.85
CA PHE A 168 -12.71 13.93 1.96
C PHE A 168 -11.85 15.10 1.45
N ILE A 169 -11.01 14.86 0.44
CA ILE A 169 -10.22 15.89 -0.24
C ILE A 169 -11.14 16.93 -0.92
N GLU A 170 -12.15 16.48 -1.64
CA GLU A 170 -13.12 17.37 -2.31
C GLU A 170 -13.86 18.29 -1.32
N LYS A 171 -14.24 17.72 -0.17
CA LYS A 171 -14.94 18.47 0.88
C LYS A 171 -14.08 19.58 1.49
N HIS A 172 -12.77 19.38 1.61
CA HIS A 172 -11.91 20.25 2.41
C HIS A 172 -10.89 21.06 1.63
N LEU A 173 -10.64 20.72 0.37
CA LEU A 173 -9.70 21.43 -0.49
C LEU A 173 -10.43 22.04 -1.71
N PRO A 174 -10.30 23.36 -1.92
CA PRO A 174 -10.86 24.00 -3.09
C PRO A 174 -10.15 23.52 -4.35
N ASP A 175 -10.91 23.30 -5.41
CA ASP A 175 -10.38 23.06 -6.75
C ASP A 175 -10.09 24.39 -7.44
N LYS A 176 -8.82 24.77 -7.52
CA LYS A 176 -8.43 25.98 -8.24
C LYS A 176 -8.62 25.77 -9.73
N PHE A 177 -9.21 26.78 -10.38
CA PHE A 177 -9.38 26.77 -11.82
C PHE A 177 -8.02 26.76 -12.54
N TYR A 178 -7.82 25.74 -13.36
CA TYR A 178 -6.62 25.59 -14.18
C TYR A 178 -6.99 25.13 -15.58
N ILE A 179 -6.37 25.72 -16.59
CA ILE A 179 -6.58 25.35 -17.99
C ILE A 179 -5.26 24.85 -18.56
N GLU A 180 -5.27 23.65 -19.11
CA GLU A 180 -4.17 23.07 -19.86
C GLU A 180 -4.69 22.62 -21.23
N GLN A 181 -3.97 22.99 -22.31
CA GLN A 181 -4.34 22.65 -23.69
C GLN A 181 -5.82 22.91 -24.04
N GLN A 182 -6.36 24.04 -23.58
CA GLN A 182 -7.76 24.47 -23.73
C GLN A 182 -8.82 23.62 -23.00
N GLN A 183 -8.40 22.71 -22.13
CA GLN A 183 -9.29 21.92 -21.28
C GLN A 183 -9.14 22.33 -19.81
N ARG A 184 -10.25 22.34 -19.09
CA ARG A 184 -10.23 22.51 -17.65
C ARG A 184 -9.72 21.23 -17.01
N ILE A 185 -8.67 21.35 -16.20
CA ILE A 185 -8.10 20.25 -15.41
C ILE A 185 -8.24 20.58 -13.94
N SER A 186 -8.74 19.62 -13.17
CA SER A 186 -8.67 19.68 -11.71
C SER A 186 -7.27 19.25 -11.25
N LEU A 187 -6.43 20.22 -10.90
CA LEU A 187 -5.11 19.93 -10.32
C LEU A 187 -5.23 19.19 -9.00
N ARG A 188 -6.22 19.57 -8.18
CA ARG A 188 -6.52 18.88 -6.92
C ARG A 188 -6.71 17.40 -7.16
N ASP A 189 -7.64 17.04 -8.03
CA ASP A 189 -7.99 15.64 -8.26
C ASP A 189 -6.84 14.87 -8.89
N THR A 190 -6.15 15.46 -9.86
CA THR A 190 -4.97 14.83 -10.48
C THR A 190 -3.89 14.49 -9.46
N ILE A 191 -3.54 15.44 -8.58
CA ILE A 191 -2.50 15.24 -7.56
C ILE A 191 -2.94 14.21 -6.51
N PHE A 192 -4.19 14.33 -6.00
CA PHE A 192 -4.62 13.48 -4.89
C PHE A 192 -5.00 12.06 -5.30
N ARG A 193 -5.42 11.83 -6.54
CA ARG A 193 -5.56 10.47 -7.09
C ARG A 193 -4.25 9.71 -7.01
N GLU A 194 -3.20 10.27 -7.56
CA GLU A 194 -1.86 9.68 -7.52
C GLU A 194 -1.38 9.49 -6.08
N ALA A 195 -1.47 10.53 -5.25
CA ALA A 195 -0.99 10.51 -3.88
C ALA A 195 -1.73 9.49 -3.01
N ILE A 196 -3.05 9.37 -3.15
CA ILE A 196 -3.86 8.39 -2.42
C ILE A 196 -3.57 6.98 -2.90
N VAL A 197 -3.54 6.73 -4.21
CA VAL A 197 -3.16 5.41 -4.73
C VAL A 197 -1.78 5.00 -4.21
N ASN A 198 -0.80 5.89 -4.29
CA ASN A 198 0.55 5.64 -3.77
C ASN A 198 0.55 5.35 -2.25
N MET A 199 -0.26 6.06 -1.47
CA MET A 199 -0.43 5.75 -0.05
C MET A 199 -1.00 4.34 0.17
N LEU A 200 -1.97 3.90 -0.63
CA LEU A 200 -2.59 2.59 -0.50
C LEU A 200 -1.66 1.45 -0.96
N ILE A 201 -1.00 1.58 -2.11
CA ILE A 201 -0.16 0.51 -2.68
C ILE A 201 1.21 0.37 -2.02
N HIS A 202 1.71 1.40 -1.34
CA HIS A 202 3.03 1.37 -0.70
C HIS A 202 3.00 1.15 0.81
N ARG A 203 1.83 0.87 1.40
CA ARG A 203 1.70 0.57 2.82
C ARG A 203 2.17 -0.85 3.17
N GLU A 204 2.88 -0.99 4.31
CA GLU A 204 3.07 -2.29 4.96
C GLU A 204 1.85 -2.62 5.84
N TYR A 205 0.98 -3.50 5.33
CA TYR A 205 -0.31 -3.79 5.97
C TYR A 205 -0.20 -4.64 7.24
N THR A 206 0.93 -5.31 7.46
CA THR A 206 1.21 -6.03 8.70
C THR A 206 1.73 -5.12 9.82
N ASN A 207 2.01 -3.86 9.52
CA ASN A 207 2.44 -2.88 10.51
C ASN A 207 1.24 -2.24 11.21
N ALA A 208 1.31 -2.15 12.53
CA ALA A 208 0.24 -1.60 13.36
C ALA A 208 0.02 -0.08 13.22
N PHE A 209 0.99 0.66 12.69
CA PHE A 209 0.83 2.11 12.48
C PHE A 209 -0.21 2.40 11.40
N PRO A 210 -1.18 3.28 11.69
CA PRO A 210 -2.19 3.68 10.71
C PRO A 210 -1.56 4.54 9.61
N SER A 211 -2.14 4.45 8.40
CA SER A 211 -1.92 5.50 7.40
C SER A 211 -2.71 6.73 7.78
N SER A 212 -2.21 7.92 7.44
CA SER A 212 -2.95 9.15 7.66
C SER A 212 -2.81 10.13 6.50
N LEU A 213 -3.92 10.83 6.22
CA LEU A 213 -4.01 11.98 5.34
C LEU A 213 -4.41 13.17 6.21
N ILE A 214 -3.55 14.18 6.30
CA ILE A 214 -3.75 15.31 7.18
C ILE A 214 -3.71 16.60 6.37
N ILE A 215 -4.82 17.34 6.39
CA ILE A 215 -4.95 18.65 5.74
C ILE A 215 -4.66 19.74 6.77
N TYR A 216 -3.58 20.46 6.56
CA TYR A 216 -3.22 21.67 7.31
C TYR A 216 -3.61 22.92 6.51
N LYS A 217 -3.38 24.08 7.11
CA LYS A 217 -3.68 25.38 6.49
C LYS A 217 -2.86 25.62 5.20
N ASP A 218 -1.62 25.15 5.17
CA ASP A 218 -0.61 25.45 4.13
C ASP A 218 -0.08 24.22 3.41
N LYS A 219 -0.41 23.02 3.89
CA LYS A 219 0.06 21.75 3.30
C LYS A 219 -0.92 20.60 3.51
N VAL A 220 -0.75 19.55 2.72
CA VAL A 220 -1.33 18.24 2.98
C VAL A 220 -0.21 17.25 3.21
N GLU A 221 -0.36 16.43 4.23
CA GLU A 221 0.63 15.44 4.63
C GLU A 221 0.02 14.04 4.57
N LEU A 222 0.68 13.14 3.81
CA LEU A 222 0.35 11.72 3.79
C LEU A 222 1.43 10.97 4.54
N LYS A 223 1.01 10.14 5.51
CA LYS A 223 1.91 9.28 6.29
C LYS A 223 1.53 7.82 6.07
N ASN A 224 2.55 7.02 5.90
CA ASN A 224 2.36 5.59 5.67
C ASN A 224 3.37 4.79 6.49
N ALA A 225 2.89 3.68 7.08
CA ALA A 225 3.80 2.69 7.62
C ALA A 225 4.45 1.98 6.44
N ASN A 226 5.69 2.30 6.18
CA ASN A 226 6.49 1.61 5.18
C ASN A 226 7.87 1.31 5.74
N LYS A 227 8.52 0.33 5.17
CA LYS A 227 9.90 0.05 5.41
C LYS A 227 10.70 0.58 4.24
N ALA A 228 11.52 1.58 4.50
CA ALA A 228 12.44 2.10 3.50
C ALA A 228 13.39 0.98 3.06
N ARG A 229 13.58 0.82 1.75
CA ARG A 229 14.60 -0.06 1.17
C ARG A 229 15.98 0.57 1.18
N PHE A 230 16.03 1.89 1.23
CA PHE A 230 17.23 2.69 1.21
C PHE A 230 17.28 3.60 2.43
N TYR A 231 18.46 3.78 2.97
CA TYR A 231 18.72 4.75 4.03
C TYR A 231 19.22 6.05 3.38
N GLY A 232 18.68 7.19 3.81
CA GLY A 232 19.06 8.51 3.34
C GLY A 232 18.01 9.23 2.50
N GLN A 233 18.34 10.38 1.96
CA GLN A 233 17.48 11.15 1.09
C GLN A 233 17.33 10.45 -0.26
N LEU A 234 16.08 10.29 -0.70
CA LEU A 234 15.79 9.83 -2.05
C LEU A 234 15.90 11.02 -3.01
N HIS A 235 16.76 10.90 -3.99
CA HIS A 235 16.85 11.87 -5.07
C HIS A 235 15.98 11.41 -6.24
N PRO A 236 15.16 12.31 -6.84
CA PRO A 236 14.26 11.94 -7.95
C PRO A 236 15.00 11.34 -9.17
N THR A 237 16.28 11.68 -9.34
CA THR A 237 17.12 11.17 -10.43
C THR A 237 17.58 9.72 -10.24
N ASP A 238 17.64 9.25 -8.99
CA ASP A 238 18.21 7.94 -8.63
C ASP A 238 17.15 7.00 -8.06
N PHE A 239 15.87 7.40 -8.13
CA PHE A 239 14.77 6.65 -7.59
C PHE A 239 14.19 5.67 -8.61
N GLU A 240 14.37 4.38 -8.37
CA GLU A 240 13.63 3.33 -9.07
C GLU A 240 12.34 3.02 -8.30
N PRO A 241 11.16 3.30 -8.89
CA PRO A 241 9.88 3.01 -8.25
C PRO A 241 9.70 1.51 -8.08
N PHE A 242 9.50 1.09 -6.84
CA PHE A 242 9.24 -0.31 -6.52
C PHE A 242 7.95 -0.41 -5.68
N PRO A 243 6.89 -1.03 -6.20
CA PRO A 243 5.66 -1.18 -5.45
C PRO A 243 5.87 -2.14 -4.27
N LYS A 244 5.47 -1.73 -3.06
CA LYS A 244 5.48 -2.58 -1.87
C LYS A 244 4.48 -3.73 -2.00
N ASN A 245 3.36 -3.48 -2.67
CA ASN A 245 2.30 -4.43 -2.91
C ASN A 245 2.00 -4.49 -4.42
N PRO A 246 2.76 -5.30 -5.20
CA PRO A 246 2.64 -5.33 -6.66
C PRO A 246 1.26 -5.77 -7.17
N HIS A 247 0.56 -6.68 -6.48
CA HIS A 247 -0.79 -7.09 -6.90
C HIS A 247 -1.81 -5.98 -6.67
N LEU A 248 -1.73 -5.25 -5.53
CA LEU A 248 -2.55 -4.07 -5.31
C LEU A 248 -2.26 -3.00 -6.37
N ALA A 249 -0.97 -2.73 -6.62
CA ALA A 249 -0.55 -1.76 -7.64
C ALA A 249 -1.08 -2.15 -9.04
N GLN A 250 -1.02 -3.43 -9.39
CA GLN A 250 -1.54 -3.94 -10.66
C GLN A 250 -3.04 -3.66 -10.82
N ILE A 251 -3.87 -3.96 -9.81
CA ILE A 251 -5.31 -3.69 -9.86
C ILE A 251 -5.59 -2.20 -10.06
N PHE A 252 -4.99 -1.32 -9.22
CA PHE A 252 -5.17 0.12 -9.35
C PHE A 252 -4.70 0.65 -10.72
N THR A 253 -3.58 0.12 -11.25
CA THR A 253 -3.08 0.48 -12.59
C THR A 253 -4.04 0.06 -13.70
N GLN A 254 -4.67 -1.13 -13.61
CA GLN A 254 -5.64 -1.57 -14.60
C GLN A 254 -6.95 -0.80 -14.53
N MET A 255 -7.36 -0.38 -13.34
CA MET A 255 -8.52 0.49 -13.15
C MET A 255 -8.29 1.88 -13.75
N GLY A 256 -7.04 2.32 -13.92
CA GLY A 256 -6.71 3.64 -14.49
C GLY A 256 -7.17 4.82 -13.63
N PRO A 257 -7.27 6.01 -14.20
CA PRO A 257 -7.83 7.18 -13.51
C PRO A 257 -9.30 6.91 -13.15
N LEU A 258 -9.62 6.95 -11.86
CA LEU A 258 -10.94 6.58 -11.31
C LEU A 258 -12.01 7.68 -11.45
N ASP A 259 -11.85 8.60 -12.40
CA ASP A 259 -12.69 9.80 -12.56
C ASP A 259 -14.14 9.54 -12.95
N LEU A 260 -14.42 8.38 -13.53
CA LEU A 260 -15.69 8.11 -14.20
C LEU A 260 -16.80 7.63 -13.24
N PHE A 261 -16.56 7.54 -11.93
CA PHE A 261 -17.46 6.81 -11.02
C PHE A 261 -17.92 7.61 -9.81
N LEU A 262 -17.61 8.90 -9.73
CA LEU A 262 -18.12 9.82 -8.69
C LEU A 262 -19.40 10.56 -9.13
N ASN A 263 -20.02 10.15 -10.25
CA ASN A 263 -21.33 10.65 -10.72
C ASN A 263 -22.41 9.62 -10.52
#